data_ef9610da076b0307d242f80b558373f1
#
_entry.id   ef9610da076b0307d242f80b558373f1
#
_cell.length_a   1.000
_cell.length_b   1.000
_cell.length_c   1.000
_cell.angle_alpha   90.00
_cell.angle_beta   90.00
_cell.angle_gamma   90.00
#
_symmetry.space_group_name_H-M   'P 1'
#
loop_
_entity.id
_entity.type
_entity.pdbx_description
1 polymer ?
#
loop_
_entity_poly.entity_id
_entity_poly.type
_entity_poly.pdbx_seq_one_letter_code
_entity_poly.pdbx_strand_id
1 'polypeptide(L)'
;MSARTPSVMIQGTGSHVGKSLLVAGLCRLFARQGLRVMPFKPQNMSNNAAAVEGGEIGRAQALQARAAKVAASVHMNPVLLKPETDRRSQIVVQGKRFGSLEAGAFRDRESLLPWVLDSFERLRAEADLIVVEGAGSPAETNLRRGDIANMGFATAARVPVILAGDIDRGGVIASLVGTHAVLDAQDRDMVRGFLVNKFRGDPALFAEGLSTIEERTGWPSLGIAPWFAEAHKLPAEDALDIAAGPRADAALKIAVPILPRIANFDDLDPLKLEPSVSLHMVPPGTPLPADADLVVLPGSKATVADLAFLRRQGWDIDLAAHLRRGRRVLGLCGGYQMLGRTIADPDGIEGAPGTATGLGFLDVETTLTGDKTVRPVAARHRDSGLPLAAYEIHLGRTMGPDTARAPFTIDGEPEGAASADGLVLGTYLHGLFSADGFRRAFLNGLRPGAAGGDLRYDAEIERILDALAGHLEDHLDTGRILAIAREGL
;
A
#
# COMPACT_ATOMS: atom_id res chain seq x y z
N MET A 1 -31.59 -24.25 -0.59
CA MET A 1 -30.52 -23.35 -1.10
C MET A 1 -29.81 -22.80 0.13
N SER A 2 -28.53 -23.06 0.33
CA SER A 2 -27.75 -22.40 1.38
C SER A 2 -27.80 -20.89 1.13
N ALA A 3 -28.14 -20.11 2.16
CA ALA A 3 -28.14 -18.65 2.05
C ALA A 3 -26.75 -18.20 1.59
N ARG A 4 -26.67 -17.39 0.55
CA ARG A 4 -25.39 -16.81 0.10
C ARG A 4 -24.82 -15.91 1.20
N THR A 5 -23.52 -16.00 1.46
CA THR A 5 -22.84 -15.09 2.38
C THR A 5 -23.05 -13.64 1.97
N PRO A 6 -23.58 -12.79 2.87
CA PRO A 6 -23.77 -11.36 2.65
C PRO A 6 -22.52 -10.69 2.09
N SER A 7 -22.69 -9.82 1.10
CA SER A 7 -21.58 -9.12 0.48
C SER A 7 -22.02 -7.74 -0.02
N VAL A 8 -21.19 -6.73 0.11
CA VAL A 8 -21.43 -5.37 -0.40
C VAL A 8 -20.14 -4.79 -0.99
N MET A 9 -20.26 -4.04 -2.07
CA MET A 9 -19.12 -3.45 -2.76
C MET A 9 -19.14 -1.93 -2.68
N ILE A 10 -18.04 -1.34 -2.23
CA ILE A 10 -17.83 0.11 -2.26
C ILE A 10 -17.07 0.47 -3.53
N GLN A 11 -17.74 1.14 -4.45
CA GLN A 11 -17.13 1.74 -5.64
C GLN A 11 -17.02 3.26 -5.47
N GLY A 12 -16.21 3.92 -6.25
CA GLY A 12 -16.02 5.37 -6.16
C GLY A 12 -16.31 6.07 -7.47
N THR A 13 -16.77 7.31 -7.42
CA THR A 13 -16.92 8.16 -8.61
C THR A 13 -15.59 8.55 -9.25
N GLY A 14 -14.47 8.17 -8.63
CA GLY A 14 -13.11 8.43 -9.12
C GLY A 14 -12.06 7.69 -8.30
N SER A 15 -10.78 7.90 -8.68
CA SER A 15 -9.64 7.50 -7.86
C SER A 15 -9.54 8.43 -6.64
N HIS A 16 -8.90 7.94 -5.57
CA HIS A 16 -8.65 8.69 -4.31
C HIS A 16 -9.91 9.21 -3.57
N VAL A 17 -11.11 8.74 -3.91
CA VAL A 17 -12.33 9.13 -3.15
C VAL A 17 -12.39 8.54 -1.73
N GLY A 18 -11.41 7.71 -1.35
CA GLY A 18 -11.28 7.13 0.00
C GLY A 18 -11.87 5.74 0.16
N LYS A 19 -12.07 4.99 -0.94
CA LYS A 19 -12.62 3.61 -0.91
C LYS A 19 -11.90 2.71 0.09
N SER A 20 -10.56 2.66 0.05
CA SER A 20 -9.75 1.77 0.88
C SER A 20 -9.94 2.06 2.37
N LEU A 21 -10.04 3.35 2.73
CA LEU A 21 -10.29 3.78 4.10
C LEU A 21 -11.72 3.44 4.55
N LEU A 22 -12.72 3.69 3.71
CA LEU A 22 -14.12 3.32 3.97
C LEU A 22 -14.27 1.80 4.19
N VAL A 23 -13.65 0.99 3.33
CA VAL A 23 -13.66 -0.47 3.47
C VAL A 23 -12.95 -0.92 4.73
N ALA A 24 -11.78 -0.34 5.07
CA ALA A 24 -11.09 -0.65 6.32
C ALA A 24 -11.94 -0.32 7.56
N GLY A 25 -12.58 0.85 7.57
CA GLY A 25 -13.47 1.26 8.66
C GLY A 25 -14.70 0.37 8.79
N LEU A 26 -15.37 0.02 7.68
CA LEU A 26 -16.51 -0.92 7.67
C LEU A 26 -16.09 -2.33 8.12
N CYS A 27 -14.94 -2.83 7.68
CA CYS A 27 -14.40 -4.10 8.13
C CYS A 27 -14.18 -4.10 9.65
N ARG A 28 -13.57 -3.04 10.21
CA ARG A 28 -13.37 -2.91 11.66
C ARG A 28 -14.70 -2.80 12.41
N LEU A 29 -15.63 -2.00 11.91
CA LEU A 29 -16.93 -1.82 12.52
C LEU A 29 -17.70 -3.14 12.64
N PHE A 30 -17.88 -3.85 11.53
CA PHE A 30 -18.63 -5.10 11.52
C PHE A 30 -17.90 -6.22 12.27
N ALA A 31 -16.57 -6.23 12.28
CA ALA A 31 -15.80 -7.15 13.11
C ALA A 31 -16.02 -6.88 14.63
N ARG A 32 -16.14 -5.61 15.05
CA ARG A 32 -16.50 -5.23 16.43
C ARG A 32 -17.92 -5.68 16.79
N GLN A 33 -18.82 -5.79 15.82
CA GLN A 33 -20.18 -6.32 16.00
C GLN A 33 -20.20 -7.86 16.04
N GLY A 34 -19.06 -8.54 15.98
CA GLY A 34 -18.92 -9.98 16.10
C GLY A 34 -19.04 -10.76 14.81
N LEU A 35 -19.09 -10.10 13.65
CA LEU A 35 -19.10 -10.76 12.35
C LEU A 35 -17.66 -11.15 11.94
N ARG A 36 -17.49 -12.32 11.31
CA ARG A 36 -16.27 -12.69 10.60
C ARG A 36 -16.28 -12.00 9.23
N VAL A 37 -15.65 -10.83 9.17
CA VAL A 37 -15.61 -10.00 7.96
C VAL A 37 -14.37 -10.33 7.15
N MET A 38 -14.54 -10.51 5.82
CA MET A 38 -13.43 -10.64 4.90
C MET A 38 -13.41 -9.44 3.94
N PRO A 39 -12.30 -8.69 3.86
CA PRO A 39 -12.12 -7.70 2.80
C PRO A 39 -11.82 -8.39 1.48
N PHE A 40 -12.22 -7.76 0.38
CA PHE A 40 -11.93 -8.26 -0.96
C PHE A 40 -11.73 -7.10 -1.94
N LYS A 41 -10.67 -7.14 -2.73
CA LYS A 41 -10.47 -6.24 -3.87
C LYS A 41 -10.13 -7.07 -5.09
N PRO A 42 -11.04 -7.18 -6.07
CA PRO A 42 -10.87 -8.06 -7.23
C PRO A 42 -9.56 -7.83 -7.97
N GLN A 43 -9.24 -6.56 -8.22
CA GLN A 43 -7.99 -6.13 -8.83
C GLN A 43 -7.46 -4.90 -8.11
N ASN A 44 -6.16 -4.90 -7.82
CA ASN A 44 -5.44 -3.71 -7.35
C ASN A 44 -4.30 -3.34 -8.30
N MET A 45 -3.90 -2.07 -8.29
CA MET A 45 -2.72 -1.58 -9.00
C MET A 45 -1.86 -0.80 -8.02
N SER A 46 -0.77 -1.39 -7.54
CA SER A 46 0.14 -0.76 -6.57
C SER A 46 1.48 -1.46 -6.55
N ASN A 47 2.56 -0.69 -6.33
CA ASN A 47 3.87 -1.22 -6.00
C ASN A 47 4.06 -1.46 -4.50
N ASN A 48 3.11 -0.98 -3.66
CA ASN A 48 3.13 -1.21 -2.22
C ASN A 48 2.39 -2.51 -1.89
N ALA A 49 3.13 -3.55 -1.54
CA ALA A 49 2.60 -4.89 -1.31
C ALA A 49 2.94 -5.40 0.10
N ALA A 50 2.14 -6.33 0.58
CA ALA A 50 2.40 -7.09 1.79
C ALA A 50 2.69 -8.55 1.43
N ALA A 51 3.70 -9.14 2.05
CA ALA A 51 3.91 -10.58 2.02
C ALA A 51 2.90 -11.27 2.94
N VAL A 52 2.24 -12.29 2.42
CA VAL A 52 1.30 -13.13 3.14
C VAL A 52 1.62 -14.59 2.87
N GLU A 53 0.98 -15.50 3.58
CA GLU A 53 1.12 -16.92 3.27
C GLU A 53 0.67 -17.20 1.82
N GLY A 54 1.54 -17.85 1.06
CA GLY A 54 1.31 -18.18 -0.35
C GLY A 54 1.68 -17.09 -1.36
N GLY A 55 2.08 -15.87 -0.94
CA GLY A 55 2.52 -14.85 -1.88
C GLY A 55 2.38 -13.40 -1.39
N GLU A 56 1.89 -12.52 -2.24
CA GLU A 56 1.74 -11.09 -1.95
C GLU A 56 0.36 -10.56 -2.32
N ILE A 57 -0.08 -9.52 -1.59
CA ILE A 57 -1.31 -8.74 -1.86
C ILE A 57 -1.00 -7.25 -1.77
N GLY A 58 -1.91 -6.39 -2.24
CA GLY A 58 -1.81 -4.94 -2.02
C GLY A 58 -1.81 -4.57 -0.55
N ARG A 59 -1.03 -3.55 -0.16
CA ARG A 59 -0.91 -3.09 1.23
C ARG A 59 -2.26 -2.66 1.82
N ALA A 60 -3.11 -2.01 1.04
CA ALA A 60 -4.44 -1.61 1.49
C ALA A 60 -5.28 -2.82 1.93
N GLN A 61 -5.21 -3.96 1.23
CA GLN A 61 -5.96 -5.16 1.60
C GLN A 61 -5.37 -5.84 2.85
N ALA A 62 -4.05 -5.75 3.06
CA ALA A 62 -3.44 -6.18 4.31
C ALA A 62 -3.91 -5.33 5.50
N LEU A 63 -4.03 -4.01 5.33
CA LEU A 63 -4.61 -3.11 6.33
C LEU A 63 -6.09 -3.44 6.60
N GLN A 64 -6.87 -3.73 5.56
CA GLN A 64 -8.28 -4.11 5.68
C GLN A 64 -8.45 -5.46 6.40
N ALA A 65 -7.58 -6.44 6.14
CA ALA A 65 -7.54 -7.71 6.87
C ALA A 65 -7.24 -7.48 8.37
N ARG A 66 -6.24 -6.62 8.65
CA ARG A 66 -5.93 -6.17 10.02
C ARG A 66 -7.13 -5.48 10.66
N ALA A 67 -7.82 -4.61 9.94
CA ALA A 67 -9.04 -3.94 10.40
C ALA A 67 -10.13 -4.96 10.75
N ALA A 68 -10.32 -5.98 9.91
CA ALA A 68 -11.26 -7.08 10.14
C ALA A 68 -10.82 -8.07 11.23
N LYS A 69 -9.61 -7.95 11.78
CA LYS A 69 -9.00 -8.87 12.75
C LYS A 69 -8.87 -10.31 12.23
N VAL A 70 -8.60 -10.46 10.95
CA VAL A 70 -8.37 -11.76 10.29
C VAL A 70 -6.97 -11.83 9.68
N ALA A 71 -6.47 -13.05 9.50
CA ALA A 71 -5.21 -13.25 8.78
C ALA A 71 -5.37 -12.83 7.31
N ALA A 72 -4.39 -12.07 6.80
CA ALA A 72 -4.37 -11.69 5.40
C ALA A 72 -4.13 -12.91 4.50
N SER A 73 -4.83 -12.99 3.37
CA SER A 73 -4.78 -14.10 2.43
C SER A 73 -4.62 -13.58 1.00
N VAL A 74 -3.94 -14.35 0.15
CA VAL A 74 -3.81 -14.07 -1.29
C VAL A 74 -5.16 -13.93 -1.99
N HIS A 75 -6.22 -14.53 -1.44
CA HIS A 75 -7.57 -14.45 -1.98
C HIS A 75 -8.25 -13.11 -1.74
N MET A 76 -7.76 -12.28 -0.80
CA MET A 76 -8.32 -10.94 -0.54
C MET A 76 -7.99 -9.93 -1.66
N ASN A 77 -6.93 -10.19 -2.43
CA ASN A 77 -6.56 -9.43 -3.62
C ASN A 77 -6.02 -10.36 -4.71
N PRO A 78 -6.92 -11.09 -5.41
CA PRO A 78 -6.52 -12.14 -6.34
C PRO A 78 -5.75 -11.63 -7.57
N VAL A 79 -5.94 -10.37 -7.98
CA VAL A 79 -5.18 -9.78 -9.08
C VAL A 79 -4.50 -8.50 -8.60
N LEU A 80 -3.16 -8.51 -8.59
CA LEU A 80 -2.36 -7.33 -8.28
C LEU A 80 -1.50 -6.97 -9.50
N LEU A 81 -1.68 -5.76 -10.00
CA LEU A 81 -0.88 -5.18 -11.08
C LEU A 81 0.22 -4.32 -10.47
N LYS A 82 1.47 -4.61 -10.79
CA LYS A 82 2.64 -3.85 -10.30
C LYS A 82 3.27 -3.11 -11.48
N PRO A 83 3.09 -1.78 -11.60
CA PRO A 83 3.68 -1.00 -12.69
C PRO A 83 5.22 -1.12 -12.71
N GLU A 84 5.76 -1.62 -13.82
CA GLU A 84 7.19 -1.73 -14.09
C GLU A 84 7.66 -0.52 -14.91
N THR A 85 6.87 -0.16 -15.92
CA THR A 85 7.08 1.03 -16.77
C THR A 85 5.75 1.74 -16.98
N ASP A 86 5.74 2.84 -17.73
CA ASP A 86 4.49 3.55 -18.08
C ASP A 86 3.56 2.72 -18.99
N ARG A 87 4.08 1.66 -19.61
CA ARG A 87 3.36 0.81 -20.55
C ARG A 87 3.28 -0.66 -20.18
N ARG A 88 3.95 -1.08 -19.10
CA ARG A 88 4.02 -2.48 -18.70
C ARG A 88 3.81 -2.62 -17.20
N SER A 89 2.99 -3.59 -16.82
CA SER A 89 2.78 -4.00 -15.43
C SER A 89 3.02 -5.50 -15.27
N GLN A 90 3.68 -5.89 -14.20
CA GLN A 90 3.72 -7.28 -13.77
C GLN A 90 2.34 -7.67 -13.24
N ILE A 91 1.85 -8.84 -13.64
CA ILE A 91 0.61 -9.43 -13.13
C ILE A 91 0.96 -10.43 -12.04
N VAL A 92 0.33 -10.26 -10.88
CA VAL A 92 0.33 -11.24 -9.79
C VAL A 92 -1.08 -11.80 -9.67
N VAL A 93 -1.24 -13.11 -9.73
CA VAL A 93 -2.53 -13.80 -9.57
C VAL A 93 -2.46 -14.70 -8.36
N GLN A 94 -3.40 -14.55 -7.42
CA GLN A 94 -3.44 -15.30 -6.16
C GLN A 94 -2.06 -15.35 -5.47
N GLY A 95 -1.41 -14.19 -5.37
CA GLY A 95 -0.13 -14.01 -4.72
C GLY A 95 1.12 -14.41 -5.52
N LYS A 96 0.98 -14.99 -6.70
CA LYS A 96 2.11 -15.49 -7.52
C LYS A 96 2.26 -14.72 -8.84
N ARG A 97 3.52 -14.52 -9.27
CA ARG A 97 3.80 -13.94 -10.57
C ARG A 97 3.17 -14.78 -11.68
N PHE A 98 2.28 -14.17 -12.47
CA PHE A 98 1.56 -14.83 -13.56
C PHE A 98 2.13 -14.45 -14.93
N GLY A 99 2.60 -13.21 -15.09
CA GLY A 99 3.11 -12.68 -16.34
C GLY A 99 3.30 -11.18 -16.30
N SER A 100 3.30 -10.56 -17.47
CA SER A 100 3.33 -9.11 -17.63
C SER A 100 2.26 -8.68 -18.62
N LEU A 101 1.66 -7.51 -18.40
CA LEU A 101 0.61 -6.91 -19.20
C LEU A 101 1.13 -5.62 -19.86
N GLU A 102 1.08 -5.55 -21.17
CA GLU A 102 1.31 -4.32 -21.92
C GLU A 102 0.06 -3.42 -21.90
N ALA A 103 0.24 -2.11 -21.93
CA ALA A 103 -0.87 -1.15 -21.86
C ALA A 103 -1.95 -1.36 -22.93
N GLY A 104 -1.58 -1.87 -24.12
CA GLY A 104 -2.51 -2.19 -25.20
C GLY A 104 -3.38 -3.43 -24.94
N ALA A 105 -2.94 -4.35 -24.08
CA ALA A 105 -3.62 -5.61 -23.75
C ALA A 105 -4.53 -5.50 -22.51
N PHE A 106 -4.82 -4.29 -22.05
CA PHE A 106 -5.63 -4.06 -20.84
C PHE A 106 -7.06 -4.63 -20.95
N ARG A 107 -7.55 -4.88 -22.15
CA ARG A 107 -8.85 -5.50 -22.45
C ARG A 107 -8.87 -7.02 -22.24
N ASP A 108 -7.70 -7.66 -22.20
CA ASP A 108 -7.60 -9.13 -22.09
C ASP A 108 -7.71 -9.62 -20.64
N ARG A 109 -7.93 -8.69 -19.67
CA ARG A 109 -8.11 -9.01 -18.25
C ARG A 109 -9.32 -9.89 -17.95
N GLU A 110 -10.30 -9.95 -18.86
CA GLU A 110 -11.46 -10.83 -18.74
C GLU A 110 -11.05 -12.29 -18.46
N SER A 111 -9.93 -12.73 -19.04
CA SER A 111 -9.34 -14.06 -18.78
C SER A 111 -8.95 -14.31 -17.32
N LEU A 112 -8.82 -13.26 -16.51
CA LEU A 112 -8.50 -13.33 -15.09
C LEU A 112 -9.75 -13.43 -14.18
N LEU A 113 -10.94 -13.15 -14.73
CA LEU A 113 -12.20 -13.19 -13.96
C LEU A 113 -12.45 -14.52 -13.25
N PRO A 114 -12.17 -15.70 -13.86
CA PRO A 114 -12.33 -16.98 -13.16
C PRO A 114 -11.50 -17.08 -11.88
N TRP A 115 -10.27 -16.56 -11.87
CA TRP A 115 -9.40 -16.53 -10.68
C TRP A 115 -9.93 -15.60 -9.59
N VAL A 116 -10.54 -14.47 -10.03
CA VAL A 116 -11.18 -13.51 -9.13
C VAL A 116 -12.39 -14.16 -8.45
N LEU A 117 -13.24 -14.82 -9.22
CA LEU A 117 -14.45 -15.49 -8.71
C LEU A 117 -14.08 -16.69 -7.82
N ASP A 118 -13.07 -17.51 -8.18
CA ASP A 118 -12.59 -18.60 -7.32
C ASP A 118 -12.15 -18.08 -5.94
N SER A 119 -11.36 -17.00 -5.92
CA SER A 119 -10.93 -16.37 -4.67
C SER A 119 -12.08 -15.83 -3.84
N PHE A 120 -13.05 -15.21 -4.50
CA PHE A 120 -14.24 -14.67 -3.84
C PHE A 120 -15.09 -15.77 -3.20
N GLU A 121 -15.32 -16.89 -3.90
CA GLU A 121 -16.09 -18.02 -3.36
C GLU A 121 -15.35 -18.72 -2.19
N ARG A 122 -14.01 -18.79 -2.23
CA ARG A 122 -13.22 -19.28 -1.10
C ARG A 122 -13.44 -18.44 0.16
N LEU A 123 -13.35 -17.10 0.03
CA LEU A 123 -13.60 -16.20 1.16
C LEU A 123 -15.05 -16.27 1.64
N ARG A 124 -16.01 -16.45 0.73
CA ARG A 124 -17.43 -16.63 1.06
C ARG A 124 -17.67 -17.85 1.94
N ALA A 125 -16.96 -18.93 1.70
CA ALA A 125 -17.12 -20.15 2.50
C ALA A 125 -16.70 -19.98 3.96
N GLU A 126 -15.91 -18.92 4.25
CA GLU A 126 -15.35 -18.68 5.57
C GLU A 126 -15.93 -17.44 6.27
N ALA A 127 -16.62 -16.57 5.56
CA ALA A 127 -17.07 -15.26 6.06
C ALA A 127 -18.55 -15.24 6.46
N ASP A 128 -18.89 -14.36 7.42
CA ASP A 128 -20.26 -13.93 7.68
C ASP A 128 -20.62 -12.72 6.79
N LEU A 129 -19.62 -11.94 6.38
CA LEU A 129 -19.77 -10.76 5.54
C LEU A 129 -18.52 -10.54 4.69
N ILE A 130 -18.68 -10.21 3.40
CA ILE A 130 -17.57 -9.71 2.57
C ILE A 130 -17.80 -8.24 2.23
N VAL A 131 -16.81 -7.39 2.53
CA VAL A 131 -16.77 -6.00 2.10
C VAL A 131 -15.78 -5.88 0.95
N VAL A 132 -16.32 -5.53 -0.23
CA VAL A 132 -15.56 -5.48 -1.48
C VAL A 132 -15.16 -4.05 -1.79
N GLU A 133 -13.93 -3.85 -2.23
CA GLU A 133 -13.41 -2.58 -2.73
C GLU A 133 -13.30 -2.58 -4.25
N GLY A 134 -13.89 -1.58 -4.92
CA GLY A 134 -13.70 -1.33 -6.35
C GLY A 134 -12.39 -0.61 -6.67
N ALA A 135 -12.01 -0.55 -7.93
CA ALA A 135 -10.80 0.13 -8.41
C ALA A 135 -11.15 1.27 -9.38
N GLY A 136 -10.64 2.48 -9.15
CA GLY A 136 -10.95 3.65 -9.98
C GLY A 136 -12.44 4.04 -9.91
N SER A 137 -13.08 4.16 -11.07
CA SER A 137 -14.50 4.55 -11.20
C SER A 137 -15.25 3.64 -12.18
N PRO A 138 -16.48 3.24 -11.87
CA PRO A 138 -17.34 2.55 -12.82
C PRO A 138 -17.80 3.46 -13.99
N ALA A 139 -17.66 4.78 -13.85
CA ALA A 139 -17.97 5.73 -14.91
C ALA A 139 -16.98 5.71 -16.09
N GLU A 140 -15.85 5.01 -15.94
CA GLU A 140 -14.91 4.72 -17.04
C GLU A 140 -15.48 3.64 -17.98
N THR A 141 -16.61 3.95 -18.63
CA THR A 141 -17.39 3.01 -19.47
C THR A 141 -16.60 2.46 -20.65
N ASN A 142 -15.57 3.19 -21.12
CA ASN A 142 -14.59 2.72 -22.11
C ASN A 142 -13.77 1.52 -21.63
N LEU A 143 -13.67 1.30 -20.32
CA LEU A 143 -12.98 0.16 -19.69
C LEU A 143 -13.93 -0.95 -19.25
N ARG A 144 -15.26 -0.79 -19.45
CA ARG A 144 -16.27 -1.75 -18.98
C ARG A 144 -16.09 -3.14 -19.61
N ARG A 145 -15.71 -3.20 -20.88
CA ARG A 145 -15.34 -4.46 -21.52
C ARG A 145 -14.02 -4.98 -20.92
N GLY A 146 -14.07 -6.21 -20.37
CA GLY A 146 -12.94 -6.81 -19.66
C GLY A 146 -12.73 -6.26 -18.23
N ASP A 147 -13.74 -5.55 -17.68
CA ASP A 147 -13.70 -5.10 -16.29
C ASP A 147 -13.85 -6.27 -15.33
N ILE A 148 -12.85 -6.45 -14.47
CA ILE A 148 -12.85 -7.44 -13.39
C ILE A 148 -12.80 -6.78 -12.02
N ALA A 149 -12.85 -5.45 -11.96
CA ALA A 149 -12.56 -4.67 -10.76
C ALA A 149 -13.76 -3.88 -10.20
N ASN A 150 -14.75 -3.58 -11.05
CA ASN A 150 -15.92 -2.79 -10.69
C ASN A 150 -17.22 -3.51 -11.11
N MET A 151 -18.00 -2.94 -12.05
CA MET A 151 -19.29 -3.49 -12.44
C MET A 151 -19.18 -4.87 -13.10
N GLY A 152 -18.07 -5.17 -13.79
CA GLY A 152 -17.85 -6.51 -14.36
C GLY A 152 -17.76 -7.59 -13.29
N PHE A 153 -17.04 -7.33 -12.20
CA PHE A 153 -17.05 -8.22 -11.04
C PHE A 153 -18.41 -8.20 -10.32
N ALA A 154 -18.96 -7.01 -10.03
CA ALA A 154 -20.19 -6.87 -9.28
C ALA A 154 -21.35 -7.64 -9.92
N THR A 155 -21.53 -7.54 -11.25
CA THR A 155 -22.54 -8.27 -12.00
C THR A 155 -22.29 -9.78 -12.00
N ALA A 156 -21.05 -10.21 -12.25
CA ALA A 156 -20.69 -11.63 -12.30
C ALA A 156 -20.88 -12.34 -10.94
N ALA A 157 -20.47 -11.68 -9.85
CA ALA A 157 -20.59 -12.20 -8.48
C ALA A 157 -21.94 -11.89 -7.82
N ARG A 158 -22.78 -11.05 -8.46
CA ARG A 158 -24.08 -10.56 -7.94
C ARG A 158 -23.91 -9.89 -6.58
N VAL A 159 -23.02 -8.89 -6.51
CA VAL A 159 -22.72 -8.12 -5.30
C VAL A 159 -23.32 -6.72 -5.44
N PRO A 160 -24.23 -6.28 -4.55
CA PRO A 160 -24.76 -4.94 -4.56
C PRO A 160 -23.68 -3.88 -4.33
N VAL A 161 -23.85 -2.73 -4.98
CA VAL A 161 -22.85 -1.65 -5.01
C VAL A 161 -23.35 -0.43 -4.25
N ILE A 162 -22.46 0.19 -3.51
CA ILE A 162 -22.62 1.52 -2.91
C ILE A 162 -21.57 2.45 -3.54
N LEU A 163 -22.02 3.60 -4.06
CA LEU A 163 -21.11 4.58 -4.66
C LEU A 163 -20.64 5.60 -3.63
N ALA A 164 -19.33 5.81 -3.56
CA ALA A 164 -18.72 6.87 -2.74
C ALA A 164 -18.31 8.06 -3.62
N GLY A 165 -18.82 9.24 -3.30
CA GLY A 165 -18.43 10.51 -3.91
C GLY A 165 -17.48 11.31 -3.01
N ASP A 166 -16.46 11.94 -3.59
CA ASP A 166 -15.52 12.83 -2.89
C ASP A 166 -15.97 14.27 -3.02
N ILE A 167 -16.28 14.92 -1.89
CA ILE A 167 -16.72 16.33 -1.88
C ILE A 167 -15.55 17.32 -1.72
N ASP A 168 -14.42 16.91 -1.20
CA ASP A 168 -13.27 17.77 -0.90
C ASP A 168 -12.71 18.47 -2.16
N ARG A 169 -12.85 17.81 -3.33
CA ARG A 169 -12.44 18.37 -4.63
C ARG A 169 -13.51 19.21 -5.33
N GLY A 170 -14.73 19.29 -4.77
CA GLY A 170 -15.87 19.91 -5.41
C GLY A 170 -16.54 19.03 -6.48
N GLY A 171 -17.74 19.40 -6.89
CA GLY A 171 -18.46 18.72 -7.97
C GLY A 171 -19.03 17.33 -7.64
N VAL A 172 -19.20 16.96 -6.37
CA VAL A 172 -19.68 15.63 -5.96
C VAL A 172 -21.08 15.33 -6.51
N ILE A 173 -21.99 16.30 -6.58
CA ILE A 173 -23.34 16.13 -7.17
C ILE A 173 -23.18 15.73 -8.64
N ALA A 174 -22.38 16.47 -9.40
CA ALA A 174 -22.16 16.18 -10.82
C ALA A 174 -21.49 14.80 -11.00
N SER A 175 -20.57 14.42 -10.12
CA SER A 175 -19.88 13.13 -10.20
C SER A 175 -20.82 11.95 -9.96
N LEU A 176 -21.71 12.03 -8.95
CA LEU A 176 -22.68 10.97 -8.66
C LEU A 176 -23.78 10.89 -9.73
N VAL A 177 -24.39 12.02 -10.09
CA VAL A 177 -25.42 12.10 -11.16
C VAL A 177 -24.83 11.74 -12.51
N GLY A 178 -23.60 12.20 -12.81
CA GLY A 178 -22.89 11.85 -14.04
C GLY A 178 -22.58 10.35 -14.13
N THR A 179 -22.16 9.73 -13.02
CA THR A 179 -21.95 8.28 -12.95
C THR A 179 -23.24 7.52 -13.25
N HIS A 180 -24.37 7.93 -12.64
CA HIS A 180 -25.69 7.36 -12.95
C HIS A 180 -26.04 7.48 -14.44
N ALA A 181 -25.79 8.65 -15.04
CA ALA A 181 -26.16 8.93 -16.43
C ALA A 181 -25.34 8.12 -17.46
N VAL A 182 -24.05 7.83 -17.16
CA VAL A 182 -23.18 7.11 -18.12
C VAL A 182 -23.23 5.59 -17.96
N LEU A 183 -23.63 5.05 -16.81
CA LEU A 183 -23.82 3.62 -16.60
C LEU A 183 -25.00 3.11 -17.46
N ASP A 184 -24.89 1.91 -18.01
CA ASP A 184 -26.01 1.23 -18.61
C ASP A 184 -27.07 0.77 -17.57
N ALA A 185 -28.23 0.34 -18.02
CA ALA A 185 -29.32 -0.03 -17.12
C ALA A 185 -28.92 -1.20 -16.17
N GLN A 186 -28.25 -2.20 -16.69
CA GLN A 186 -27.83 -3.37 -15.91
C GLN A 186 -26.86 -2.98 -14.78
N ASP A 187 -25.88 -2.13 -15.07
CA ASP A 187 -24.90 -1.67 -14.09
C ASP A 187 -25.54 -0.70 -13.08
N ARG A 188 -26.48 0.17 -13.51
CA ARG A 188 -27.25 1.03 -12.60
C ARG A 188 -28.07 0.24 -11.59
N ASP A 189 -28.68 -0.85 -12.02
CA ASP A 189 -29.49 -1.71 -11.16
C ASP A 189 -28.69 -2.42 -10.07
N MET A 190 -27.36 -2.48 -10.22
CA MET A 190 -26.46 -2.98 -9.17
C MET A 190 -26.29 -1.99 -8.02
N VAL A 191 -26.49 -0.69 -8.25
CA VAL A 191 -26.25 0.36 -7.26
C VAL A 191 -27.44 0.48 -6.32
N ARG A 192 -27.22 0.30 -5.02
CA ARG A 192 -28.25 0.31 -3.96
C ARG A 192 -28.24 1.54 -3.09
N GLY A 193 -27.32 2.48 -3.34
CA GLY A 193 -27.22 3.74 -2.63
C GLY A 193 -25.87 4.42 -2.87
N PHE A 194 -25.75 5.60 -2.29
CA PHE A 194 -24.51 6.36 -2.33
C PHE A 194 -24.16 6.94 -0.96
N LEU A 195 -22.91 7.31 -0.80
CA LEU A 195 -22.43 8.09 0.33
C LEU A 195 -21.52 9.22 -0.16
N VAL A 196 -21.43 10.29 0.62
CA VAL A 196 -20.52 11.41 0.38
C VAL A 196 -19.38 11.32 1.39
N ASN A 197 -18.15 11.38 0.91
CA ASN A 197 -16.95 11.22 1.74
C ASN A 197 -16.11 12.49 1.76
N LYS A 198 -15.27 12.63 2.79
CA LYS A 198 -14.31 13.72 3.00
C LYS A 198 -14.97 15.09 3.17
N PHE A 199 -16.13 15.14 3.79
CA PHE A 199 -16.81 16.40 4.04
C PHE A 199 -16.05 17.26 5.06
N ARG A 200 -15.91 18.55 4.76
CA ARG A 200 -15.30 19.51 5.68
C ARG A 200 -16.36 20.52 6.11
N GLY A 201 -16.49 20.74 7.40
CA GLY A 201 -17.49 21.60 7.99
C GLY A 201 -18.72 20.86 8.49
N ASP A 202 -19.88 21.54 8.52
CA ASP A 202 -21.15 20.99 9.01
C ASP A 202 -21.88 20.23 7.90
N PRO A 203 -22.04 18.90 8.00
CA PRO A 203 -22.76 18.09 7.00
C PRO A 203 -24.21 18.52 6.76
N ALA A 204 -24.85 19.16 7.75
CA ALA A 204 -26.25 19.61 7.61
C ALA A 204 -26.40 20.64 6.47
N LEU A 205 -25.34 21.38 6.15
CA LEU A 205 -25.34 22.36 5.03
C LEU A 205 -25.45 21.68 3.65
N PHE A 206 -25.24 20.37 3.57
CA PHE A 206 -25.32 19.63 2.31
C PHE A 206 -26.63 18.83 2.13
N ALA A 207 -27.64 19.04 2.98
CA ALA A 207 -28.91 18.30 2.92
C ALA A 207 -29.61 18.45 1.55
N GLU A 208 -29.68 19.66 1.00
CA GLU A 208 -30.25 19.89 -0.34
C GLU A 208 -29.44 19.20 -1.44
N GLY A 209 -28.12 19.08 -1.27
CA GLY A 209 -27.24 18.35 -2.19
C GLY A 209 -27.56 16.85 -2.21
N LEU A 210 -27.82 16.24 -1.03
CA LEU A 210 -28.25 14.86 -0.94
C LEU A 210 -29.59 14.65 -1.64
N SER A 211 -30.61 15.47 -1.33
CA SER A 211 -31.92 15.41 -1.97
C SER A 211 -31.82 15.55 -3.50
N THR A 212 -30.99 16.47 -3.99
CA THR A 212 -30.76 16.63 -5.43
C THR A 212 -30.20 15.37 -6.08
N ILE A 213 -29.28 14.64 -5.41
CA ILE A 213 -28.71 13.42 -5.93
C ILE A 213 -29.79 12.30 -5.92
N GLU A 214 -30.53 12.14 -4.82
CA GLU A 214 -31.63 11.16 -4.68
C GLU A 214 -32.68 11.34 -5.74
N GLU A 215 -33.18 12.58 -5.95
CA GLU A 215 -34.19 12.90 -6.97
C GLU A 215 -33.72 12.57 -8.39
N ARG A 216 -32.44 12.82 -8.70
CA ARG A 216 -31.89 12.62 -10.04
C ARG A 216 -31.50 11.19 -10.34
N THR A 217 -31.14 10.41 -9.31
CA THR A 217 -30.60 9.05 -9.49
C THR A 217 -31.53 7.95 -9.02
N GLY A 218 -32.45 8.27 -8.10
CA GLY A 218 -33.26 7.28 -7.39
C GLY A 218 -32.48 6.47 -6.38
N TRP A 219 -31.18 6.73 -6.18
CA TRP A 219 -30.34 6.05 -5.20
C TRP A 219 -30.48 6.72 -3.83
N PRO A 220 -30.77 5.97 -2.74
CA PRO A 220 -30.84 6.55 -1.41
C PRO A 220 -29.45 6.96 -0.88
N SER A 221 -29.42 8.05 -0.15
CA SER A 221 -28.23 8.46 0.61
C SER A 221 -28.02 7.53 1.81
N LEU A 222 -26.78 7.12 2.02
CA LEU A 222 -26.33 6.34 3.18
C LEU A 222 -25.51 7.21 4.17
N GLY A 223 -25.50 8.53 3.96
CA GLY A 223 -24.88 9.50 4.85
C GLY A 223 -23.68 10.23 4.26
N ILE A 224 -23.12 11.08 5.13
CA ILE A 224 -21.96 11.91 4.82
C ILE A 224 -20.86 11.59 5.82
N ALA A 225 -19.75 11.03 5.36
CA ALA A 225 -18.56 10.84 6.18
C ALA A 225 -17.69 12.10 6.18
N PRO A 226 -17.52 12.78 7.33
CA PRO A 226 -16.62 13.92 7.43
C PRO A 226 -15.16 13.51 7.20
N TRP A 227 -14.31 14.51 7.01
CA TRP A 227 -12.86 14.30 6.89
C TRP A 227 -12.31 13.63 8.16
N PHE A 228 -11.76 12.43 8.00
CA PHE A 228 -11.10 11.72 9.10
C PHE A 228 -9.64 12.19 9.21
N ALA A 229 -9.36 13.00 10.23
CA ALA A 229 -8.08 13.70 10.36
C ALA A 229 -6.88 12.76 10.54
N GLU A 230 -7.07 11.57 11.12
CA GLU A 230 -5.99 10.61 11.37
C GLU A 230 -5.71 9.65 10.21
N ALA A 231 -6.45 9.76 9.09
CA ALA A 231 -6.26 8.92 7.91
C ALA A 231 -4.80 8.87 7.43
N HIS A 232 -4.09 10.01 7.50
CA HIS A 232 -2.70 10.14 7.08
C HIS A 232 -1.70 9.33 7.92
N LYS A 233 -2.12 8.82 9.08
CA LYS A 233 -1.30 7.97 9.96
C LYS A 233 -1.38 6.48 9.61
N LEU A 234 -2.41 6.07 8.87
CA LEU A 234 -2.53 4.69 8.39
C LEU A 234 -1.60 4.45 7.20
N PRO A 235 -1.15 3.21 7.00
CA PRO A 235 -0.36 2.84 5.82
C PRO A 235 -1.01 3.29 4.52
N ALA A 236 -0.26 4.08 3.73
CA ALA A 236 -0.74 4.60 2.47
C ALA A 236 -0.70 3.55 1.35
N GLU A 237 -1.65 3.62 0.41
CA GLU A 237 -1.67 2.78 -0.77
C GLU A 237 -0.73 3.33 -1.86
N ASP A 238 -0.69 4.66 -2.01
CA ASP A 238 0.10 5.36 -3.03
C ASP A 238 1.25 6.18 -2.43
N ALA A 239 2.37 6.25 -3.14
CA ALA A 239 3.57 6.97 -2.70
C ALA A 239 3.35 8.49 -2.55
N LEU A 240 2.40 9.06 -3.29
CA LEU A 240 2.04 10.48 -3.21
C LEU A 240 1.36 10.85 -1.88
N ASP A 241 0.80 9.88 -1.18
CA ASP A 241 0.15 10.08 0.12
C ASP A 241 1.14 10.06 1.30
N ILE A 242 2.45 9.85 1.05
CA ILE A 242 3.48 9.82 2.11
C ILE A 242 3.82 11.22 2.63
N ALA A 243 3.19 12.27 2.17
CA ALA A 243 3.52 13.65 2.55
C ALA A 243 3.46 13.85 4.08
N ALA A 244 4.59 13.60 4.74
CA ALA A 244 4.86 14.11 6.07
C ALA A 244 5.48 15.49 5.91
N GLY A 245 4.81 16.53 6.39
CA GLY A 245 5.42 17.86 6.47
C GLY A 245 6.64 17.82 7.42
N PRO A 246 7.69 18.61 7.14
CA PRO A 246 8.85 18.70 8.02
C PRO A 246 8.41 19.13 9.43
N ARG A 247 8.95 18.48 10.47
CA ARG A 247 8.76 18.85 11.87
C ARG A 247 9.96 19.66 12.33
N ALA A 248 9.75 20.93 12.63
CA ALA A 248 10.83 21.83 13.02
C ALA A 248 11.54 21.41 14.34
N ASP A 249 10.80 20.81 15.27
CA ASP A 249 11.29 20.46 16.61
C ASP A 249 11.75 19.01 16.72
N ALA A 250 11.82 18.25 15.61
CA ALA A 250 12.26 16.86 15.65
C ALA A 250 13.77 16.76 15.92
N ALA A 251 14.15 15.83 16.78
CA ALA A 251 15.56 15.59 17.11
C ALA A 251 16.37 15.01 15.95
N LEU A 252 15.70 14.26 15.04
CA LEU A 252 16.33 13.58 13.90
C LEU A 252 15.68 14.00 12.59
N LYS A 253 16.51 14.20 11.56
CA LYS A 253 16.09 14.39 10.18
C LYS A 253 16.44 13.17 9.36
N ILE A 254 15.43 12.53 8.77
CA ILE A 254 15.60 11.39 7.87
C ILE A 254 15.17 11.80 6.47
N ALA A 255 16.04 11.66 5.48
CA ALA A 255 15.75 11.99 4.08
C ALA A 255 15.55 10.73 3.26
N VAL A 256 14.56 10.76 2.37
CA VAL A 256 14.21 9.65 1.46
C VAL A 256 14.03 10.20 0.06
N PRO A 257 14.89 9.87 -0.91
CA PRO A 257 14.69 10.27 -2.29
C PRO A 257 13.46 9.58 -2.90
N ILE A 258 12.58 10.35 -3.54
CA ILE A 258 11.40 9.81 -4.23
C ILE A 258 11.84 9.23 -5.58
N LEU A 259 11.94 7.91 -5.64
CA LEU A 259 12.25 7.17 -6.84
C LEU A 259 10.98 6.96 -7.68
N PRO A 260 11.05 6.95 -9.04
CA PRO A 260 9.88 6.77 -9.90
C PRO A 260 9.12 5.48 -9.67
N ARG A 261 9.81 4.40 -9.28
CA ARG A 261 9.23 3.08 -9.02
C ARG A 261 9.43 2.63 -7.57
N ILE A 262 9.37 3.60 -6.64
CA ILE A 262 9.41 3.32 -5.21
C ILE A 262 8.39 2.23 -4.86
N ALA A 263 8.79 1.27 -4.04
CA ALA A 263 7.98 0.13 -3.64
C ALA A 263 8.15 -0.13 -2.13
N ASN A 264 7.11 -0.71 -1.52
CA ASN A 264 7.13 -1.09 -0.10
C ASN A 264 7.53 0.07 0.84
N PHE A 265 7.01 1.25 0.55
CA PHE A 265 7.32 2.47 1.30
C PHE A 265 6.62 2.55 2.66
N ASP A 266 5.78 1.58 3.01
CA ASP A 266 5.25 1.37 4.36
C ASP A 266 6.35 1.16 5.41
N ASP A 267 7.57 0.81 5.01
CA ASP A 267 8.76 0.85 5.88
C ASP A 267 8.96 2.22 6.56
N LEU A 268 8.48 3.29 5.94
CA LEU A 268 8.64 4.66 6.43
C LEU A 268 7.53 5.08 7.40
N ASP A 269 6.38 4.38 7.43
CA ASP A 269 5.23 4.76 8.24
C ASP A 269 5.54 4.83 9.75
N PRO A 270 6.27 3.87 10.36
CA PRO A 270 6.64 3.98 11.77
C PRO A 270 7.59 5.15 12.04
N LEU A 271 8.46 5.50 11.09
CA LEU A 271 9.34 6.67 11.20
C LEU A 271 8.57 7.99 11.05
N LYS A 272 7.56 8.01 10.19
CA LYS A 272 6.64 9.14 10.02
C LYS A 272 5.83 9.43 11.29
N LEU A 273 5.43 8.39 12.02
CA LEU A 273 4.68 8.53 13.27
C LEU A 273 5.57 8.83 14.48
N GLU A 274 6.87 8.57 14.41
CA GLU A 274 7.79 8.81 15.52
C GLU A 274 7.92 10.31 15.81
N PRO A 275 7.57 10.79 17.02
CA PRO A 275 7.55 12.22 17.32
C PRO A 275 8.91 12.90 17.16
N SER A 276 9.99 12.15 17.43
CA SER A 276 11.37 12.64 17.36
C SER A 276 11.95 12.69 15.95
N VAL A 277 11.20 12.23 14.93
CA VAL A 277 11.66 12.14 13.54
C VAL A 277 10.94 13.17 12.65
N SER A 278 11.72 13.95 11.92
CA SER A 278 11.28 14.70 10.75
C SER A 278 11.62 13.91 9.48
N LEU A 279 10.61 13.29 8.86
CA LEU A 279 10.77 12.52 7.63
C LEU A 279 10.63 13.45 6.42
N HIS A 280 11.67 13.53 5.61
CA HIS A 280 11.74 14.37 4.41
C HIS A 280 11.70 13.50 3.15
N MET A 281 10.56 13.46 2.46
CA MET A 281 10.47 12.90 1.13
C MET A 281 11.05 13.90 0.15
N VAL A 282 12.18 13.58 -0.48
CA VAL A 282 12.94 14.48 -1.36
C VAL A 282 12.47 14.33 -2.81
N PRO A 283 11.76 15.33 -3.37
CA PRO A 283 11.26 15.22 -4.74
C PRO A 283 12.38 15.40 -5.77
N PRO A 284 12.17 14.90 -7.01
CA PRO A 284 13.09 15.15 -8.13
C PRO A 284 13.41 16.64 -8.31
N GLY A 285 14.65 16.93 -8.71
CA GLY A 285 15.15 18.29 -8.87
C GLY A 285 15.57 18.97 -7.57
N THR A 286 15.47 18.29 -6.42
CA THR A 286 15.86 18.83 -5.11
C THR A 286 17.05 18.01 -4.57
N PRO A 287 18.14 18.67 -4.08
CA PRO A 287 19.26 17.96 -3.48
C PRO A 287 18.86 17.30 -2.15
N LEU A 288 19.59 16.26 -1.76
CA LEU A 288 19.42 15.65 -0.43
C LEU A 288 19.84 16.65 0.66
N PRO A 289 19.03 16.79 1.74
CA PRO A 289 19.35 17.73 2.81
C PRO A 289 20.72 17.44 3.44
N ALA A 290 21.62 18.43 3.43
CA ALA A 290 22.97 18.28 3.94
C ALA A 290 23.05 18.03 5.46
N ASP A 291 21.98 18.38 6.19
CA ASP A 291 21.81 18.23 7.63
C ASP A 291 21.03 16.96 8.03
N ALA A 292 20.66 16.11 7.08
CA ALA A 292 20.03 14.83 7.39
C ALA A 292 20.93 13.96 8.28
N ASP A 293 20.37 13.29 9.27
CA ASP A 293 21.08 12.33 10.14
C ASP A 293 21.17 10.96 9.48
N LEU A 294 20.19 10.64 8.65
CA LEU A 294 20.08 9.39 7.89
C LEU A 294 19.52 9.66 6.51
N VAL A 295 20.05 9.01 5.49
CA VAL A 295 19.39 8.86 4.20
C VAL A 295 18.93 7.42 4.05
N VAL A 296 17.65 7.21 3.73
CA VAL A 296 17.08 5.89 3.41
C VAL A 296 16.86 5.80 1.91
N LEU A 297 17.57 4.89 1.25
CA LEU A 297 17.26 4.48 -0.12
C LEU A 297 16.15 3.43 -0.06
N PRO A 298 14.95 3.74 -0.55
CA PRO A 298 13.79 2.86 -0.40
C PRO A 298 13.83 1.68 -1.38
N GLY A 299 12.90 0.75 -1.21
CA GLY A 299 12.65 -0.30 -2.18
C GLY A 299 12.25 0.25 -3.55
N SER A 300 12.57 -0.48 -4.60
CA SER A 300 12.23 -0.14 -5.98
C SER A 300 11.71 -1.37 -6.72
N LYS A 301 10.71 -1.15 -7.61
CA LYS A 301 10.21 -2.17 -8.54
C LYS A 301 11.05 -2.24 -9.83
N ALA A 302 11.90 -1.25 -10.09
CA ALA A 302 12.77 -1.17 -11.27
C ALA A 302 14.15 -0.62 -10.86
N THR A 303 14.92 -1.45 -10.16
CA THR A 303 16.14 -1.05 -9.46
C THR A 303 17.18 -0.40 -10.39
N VAL A 304 17.43 -0.99 -11.57
CA VAL A 304 18.40 -0.46 -12.53
C VAL A 304 17.98 0.89 -13.09
N ALA A 305 16.70 1.04 -13.44
CA ALA A 305 16.16 2.30 -13.98
C ALA A 305 16.14 3.40 -12.91
N ASP A 306 15.78 3.07 -11.68
CA ASP A 306 15.74 4.01 -10.55
C ASP A 306 17.14 4.41 -10.10
N LEU A 307 18.14 3.52 -10.18
CA LEU A 307 19.55 3.87 -9.95
C LEU A 307 20.06 4.88 -11.02
N ALA A 308 19.71 4.66 -12.27
CA ALA A 308 20.03 5.62 -13.34
C ALA A 308 19.34 6.97 -13.12
N PHE A 309 18.07 6.95 -12.63
CA PHE A 309 17.34 8.15 -12.26
C PHE A 309 18.02 8.89 -11.08
N LEU A 310 18.37 8.18 -10.01
CA LEU A 310 19.06 8.70 -8.82
C LEU A 310 20.33 9.49 -9.25
N ARG A 311 21.13 8.93 -10.17
CA ARG A 311 22.33 9.58 -10.71
C ARG A 311 21.99 10.85 -11.52
N ARG A 312 20.94 10.81 -12.35
CA ARG A 312 20.50 12.02 -13.08
C ARG A 312 20.08 13.16 -12.16
N GLN A 313 19.60 12.84 -10.94
CA GLN A 313 19.28 13.85 -9.93
C GLN A 313 20.54 14.37 -9.19
N GLY A 314 21.70 13.74 -9.36
CA GLY A 314 22.92 14.07 -8.62
C GLY A 314 22.91 13.56 -7.17
N TRP A 315 21.94 12.73 -6.80
CA TRP A 315 21.82 12.19 -5.45
C TRP A 315 22.95 11.23 -5.06
N ASP A 316 23.61 10.60 -6.02
CA ASP A 316 24.85 9.83 -5.80
C ASP A 316 26.00 10.72 -5.25
N ILE A 317 26.12 11.96 -5.76
CA ILE A 317 27.10 12.95 -5.27
C ILE A 317 26.72 13.39 -3.84
N ASP A 318 25.44 13.64 -3.60
CA ASP A 318 24.92 14.03 -2.29
C ASP A 318 25.14 12.93 -1.26
N LEU A 319 24.88 11.65 -1.61
CA LEU A 319 25.14 10.47 -0.78
C LEU A 319 26.62 10.34 -0.42
N ALA A 320 27.51 10.49 -1.39
CA ALA A 320 28.96 10.48 -1.14
C ALA A 320 29.39 11.63 -0.21
N ALA A 321 28.79 12.81 -0.37
CA ALA A 321 29.03 13.95 0.54
C ALA A 321 28.46 13.69 1.94
N HIS A 322 27.33 13.04 2.06
CA HIS A 322 26.68 12.66 3.31
C HIS A 322 27.54 11.67 4.11
N LEU A 323 28.06 10.62 3.45
CA LEU A 323 28.98 9.65 4.06
C LEU A 323 30.30 10.28 4.51
N ARG A 324 30.89 11.18 3.70
CA ARG A 324 32.13 11.91 4.11
C ARG A 324 31.94 12.75 5.37
N ARG A 325 30.72 13.12 5.72
CA ARG A 325 30.39 13.80 6.99
C ARG A 325 30.18 12.84 8.16
N GLY A 326 30.41 11.53 7.96
CA GLY A 326 30.18 10.50 8.97
C GLY A 326 28.69 10.21 9.24
N ARG A 327 27.82 10.55 8.29
CA ARG A 327 26.37 10.31 8.39
C ARG A 327 25.99 8.98 7.75
N ARG A 328 24.91 8.35 8.22
CA ARG A 328 24.52 6.99 7.84
C ARG A 328 23.61 6.95 6.63
N VAL A 329 23.73 5.86 5.86
CA VAL A 329 22.85 5.50 4.75
C VAL A 329 22.27 4.11 4.99
N LEU A 330 20.97 3.95 4.83
CA LEU A 330 20.27 2.66 4.88
C LEU A 330 19.66 2.38 3.52
N GLY A 331 19.97 1.23 2.91
CA GLY A 331 19.31 0.74 1.71
C GLY A 331 18.34 -0.39 2.03
N LEU A 332 17.10 -0.26 1.56
CA LEU A 332 16.06 -1.28 1.71
C LEU A 332 15.80 -1.93 0.35
N CYS A 333 15.88 -3.26 0.26
CA CYS A 333 15.56 -4.05 -0.93
C CYS A 333 16.27 -3.51 -2.19
N GLY A 334 15.56 -2.88 -3.14
CA GLY A 334 16.18 -2.24 -4.30
C GLY A 334 17.23 -1.18 -3.92
N GLY A 335 17.00 -0.41 -2.85
CA GLY A 335 17.98 0.53 -2.30
C GLY A 335 19.24 -0.17 -1.80
N TYR A 336 19.13 -1.35 -1.20
CA TYR A 336 20.30 -2.17 -0.82
C TYR A 336 21.09 -2.61 -2.06
N GLN A 337 20.40 -3.08 -3.09
CA GLN A 337 21.04 -3.47 -4.36
C GLN A 337 21.79 -2.29 -5.02
N MET A 338 21.21 -1.09 -4.98
CA MET A 338 21.85 0.13 -5.50
C MET A 338 23.15 0.50 -4.79
N LEU A 339 23.28 0.18 -3.48
CA LEU A 339 24.45 0.49 -2.67
C LEU A 339 25.69 -0.38 -3.03
N GLY A 340 25.48 -1.53 -3.67
CA GLY A 340 26.54 -2.45 -4.10
C GLY A 340 27.41 -1.92 -5.23
N ARG A 341 28.38 -2.74 -5.66
CA ARG A 341 29.29 -2.45 -6.79
C ARG A 341 28.58 -2.61 -8.14
N THR A 342 27.82 -3.69 -8.28
CA THR A 342 27.15 -4.06 -9.55
C THR A 342 25.78 -4.64 -9.32
N ILE A 343 24.89 -4.42 -10.31
CA ILE A 343 23.59 -5.10 -10.43
C ILE A 343 23.57 -5.76 -11.80
N ALA A 344 23.71 -7.08 -11.84
CA ALA A 344 23.65 -7.88 -13.06
C ALA A 344 22.21 -8.35 -13.30
N ASP A 345 21.71 -8.15 -14.50
CA ASP A 345 20.42 -8.65 -15.00
C ASP A 345 20.66 -9.49 -16.26
N PRO A 346 21.20 -10.72 -16.13
CA PRO A 346 21.55 -11.54 -17.28
C PRO A 346 20.34 -11.97 -18.12
N ASP A 347 19.18 -12.09 -17.49
CA ASP A 347 17.95 -12.58 -18.13
C ASP A 347 17.00 -11.46 -18.56
N GLY A 348 17.35 -10.19 -18.32
CA GLY A 348 16.51 -9.05 -18.67
C GLY A 348 15.20 -8.98 -17.89
N ILE A 349 15.26 -9.26 -16.61
CA ILE A 349 14.09 -9.29 -15.70
C ILE A 349 13.49 -7.89 -15.52
N GLU A 350 14.34 -6.87 -15.38
CA GLU A 350 13.95 -5.47 -15.23
C GLU A 350 14.14 -4.63 -16.50
N GLY A 351 14.57 -5.24 -17.63
CA GLY A 351 14.79 -4.51 -18.87
C GLY A 351 15.59 -5.30 -19.90
N ALA A 352 16.50 -4.66 -20.61
CA ALA A 352 17.44 -5.37 -21.48
C ALA A 352 18.51 -6.08 -20.63
N PRO A 353 18.92 -7.31 -20.99
CA PRO A 353 20.03 -7.99 -20.31
C PRO A 353 21.28 -7.12 -20.23
N GLY A 354 21.92 -7.10 -19.07
CA GLY A 354 23.12 -6.30 -18.86
C GLY A 354 23.58 -6.23 -17.42
N THR A 355 24.60 -5.40 -17.17
CA THR A 355 25.10 -5.12 -15.82
C THR A 355 25.19 -3.62 -15.62
N ALA A 356 24.56 -3.12 -14.56
CA ALA A 356 24.64 -1.73 -14.14
C ALA A 356 25.70 -1.58 -13.04
N THR A 357 26.51 -0.52 -13.11
CA THR A 357 27.42 -0.14 -12.02
C THR A 357 26.58 0.41 -10.85
N GLY A 358 26.73 -0.13 -9.66
CA GLY A 358 26.09 0.36 -8.44
C GLY A 358 26.77 1.60 -7.86
N LEU A 359 26.34 2.04 -6.68
CA LEU A 359 26.91 3.21 -6.01
C LEU A 359 28.29 2.91 -5.39
N GLY A 360 28.62 1.64 -5.14
CA GLY A 360 29.91 1.18 -4.63
C GLY A 360 30.17 1.53 -3.16
N PHE A 361 29.12 1.79 -2.38
CA PHE A 361 29.25 2.07 -0.94
C PHE A 361 29.27 0.80 -0.09
N LEU A 362 28.86 -0.33 -0.65
CA LEU A 362 29.00 -1.68 -0.09
C LEU A 362 29.83 -2.55 -1.05
N ASP A 363 30.73 -3.38 -0.49
CA ASP A 363 31.48 -4.38 -1.23
C ASP A 363 30.62 -5.63 -1.43
N VAL A 364 29.57 -5.47 -2.24
CA VAL A 364 28.64 -6.53 -2.64
C VAL A 364 28.25 -6.38 -4.10
N GLU A 365 27.85 -7.49 -4.71
CA GLU A 365 27.32 -7.58 -6.05
C GLU A 365 25.96 -8.26 -6.03
N THR A 366 25.01 -7.76 -6.81
CA THR A 366 23.67 -8.32 -6.94
C THR A 366 23.50 -8.94 -8.31
N THR A 367 22.96 -10.16 -8.36
CA THR A 367 22.47 -10.78 -9.61
C THR A 367 20.97 -10.93 -9.51
N LEU A 368 20.23 -10.30 -10.41
CA LEU A 368 18.78 -10.47 -10.51
C LEU A 368 18.49 -11.88 -11.05
N THR A 369 17.53 -12.56 -10.45
CA THR A 369 17.08 -13.90 -10.83
C THR A 369 15.58 -13.91 -11.00
N GLY A 370 15.04 -14.81 -11.82
CA GLY A 370 13.59 -14.95 -12.04
C GLY A 370 12.83 -15.40 -10.79
N ASP A 371 13.53 -16.01 -9.83
CA ASP A 371 12.97 -16.52 -8.58
C ASP A 371 12.70 -15.36 -7.62
N LYS A 372 11.42 -15.06 -7.39
CA LYS A 372 10.99 -14.03 -6.44
C LYS A 372 10.86 -14.61 -5.05
N THR A 373 11.56 -14.03 -4.08
CA THR A 373 11.35 -14.31 -2.66
C THR A 373 10.17 -13.46 -2.16
N VAL A 374 9.15 -14.11 -1.59
CA VAL A 374 8.00 -13.44 -0.94
C VAL A 374 7.62 -14.27 0.28
N ARG A 375 7.91 -13.75 1.47
CA ARG A 375 7.59 -14.44 2.73
C ARG A 375 7.61 -13.52 3.94
N PRO A 376 6.74 -13.72 4.94
CA PRO A 376 6.94 -13.18 6.27
C PRO A 376 8.11 -13.92 6.94
N VAL A 377 8.90 -13.20 7.75
CA VAL A 377 10.05 -13.74 8.45
C VAL A 377 10.16 -13.24 9.89
N ALA A 378 10.65 -14.08 10.78
CA ALA A 378 11.10 -13.69 12.10
C ALA A 378 12.61 -13.45 12.05
N ALA A 379 13.01 -12.18 12.16
CA ALA A 379 14.41 -11.78 12.11
C ALA A 379 14.90 -11.29 13.48
N ARG A 380 16.23 -11.17 13.62
CA ARG A 380 16.88 -10.56 14.79
C ARG A 380 17.96 -9.59 14.34
N HIS A 381 18.04 -8.44 14.99
CA HIS A 381 19.18 -7.55 14.86
C HIS A 381 20.36 -8.13 15.64
N ARG A 382 21.50 -8.33 14.96
CA ARG A 382 22.65 -9.09 15.53
C ARG A 382 23.24 -8.43 16.76
N ASP A 383 23.49 -7.11 16.69
CA ASP A 383 24.21 -6.41 17.77
C ASP A 383 23.38 -6.28 19.05
N SER A 384 22.07 -6.03 18.92
CA SER A 384 21.19 -5.84 20.07
C SER A 384 20.41 -7.09 20.49
N GLY A 385 20.38 -8.13 19.65
CA GLY A 385 19.56 -9.32 19.85
C GLY A 385 18.04 -9.09 19.75
N LEU A 386 17.61 -7.86 19.42
CA LEU A 386 16.19 -7.50 19.36
C LEU A 386 15.46 -8.23 18.23
N PRO A 387 14.28 -8.79 18.51
CA PRO A 387 13.46 -9.47 17.50
C PRO A 387 12.75 -8.48 16.59
N LEU A 388 12.51 -8.89 15.34
CA LEU A 388 11.75 -8.17 14.32
C LEU A 388 10.75 -9.13 13.66
N ALA A 389 9.50 -8.72 13.58
CA ALA A 389 8.54 -9.31 12.66
C ALA A 389 8.66 -8.55 11.33
N ALA A 390 9.25 -9.18 10.34
CA ALA A 390 9.60 -8.56 9.06
C ALA A 390 9.05 -9.40 7.90
N TYR A 391 9.30 -8.97 6.68
CA TYR A 391 9.01 -9.75 5.49
C TYR A 391 10.05 -9.47 4.40
N GLU A 392 10.20 -10.42 3.49
CA GLU A 392 11.02 -10.28 2.28
C GLU A 392 10.13 -10.26 1.04
N ILE A 393 10.37 -9.27 0.16
CA ILE A 393 9.81 -9.22 -1.21
C ILE A 393 10.90 -8.71 -2.14
N HIS A 394 11.66 -9.60 -2.76
CA HIS A 394 12.74 -9.17 -3.65
C HIS A 394 13.00 -10.16 -4.78
N LEU A 395 13.70 -9.69 -5.81
CA LEU A 395 14.32 -10.46 -6.87
C LEU A 395 15.84 -10.35 -6.73
N GLY A 396 16.53 -11.46 -7.01
CA GLY A 396 17.99 -11.48 -7.03
C GLY A 396 18.64 -11.89 -5.72
N ARG A 397 19.95 -12.11 -5.84
CA ARG A 397 20.85 -12.50 -4.74
C ARG A 397 22.00 -11.52 -4.66
N THR A 398 22.30 -11.09 -3.44
CA THR A 398 23.43 -10.19 -3.15
C THR A 398 24.50 -10.96 -2.39
N MET A 399 25.72 -10.88 -2.88
CA MET A 399 26.89 -11.57 -2.31
C MET A 399 28.09 -10.63 -2.29
N GLY A 400 29.03 -10.86 -1.40
CA GLY A 400 30.28 -10.12 -1.34
C GLY A 400 30.86 -10.01 0.07
N PRO A 401 32.05 -9.43 0.23
CA PRO A 401 32.74 -9.34 1.53
C PRO A 401 31.95 -8.67 2.64
N ASP A 402 31.12 -7.67 2.31
CA ASP A 402 30.37 -6.91 3.31
C ASP A 402 29.18 -7.69 3.91
N THR A 403 28.75 -8.81 3.28
CA THR A 403 27.74 -9.70 3.87
C THR A 403 28.24 -10.42 5.13
N ALA A 404 29.57 -10.52 5.33
CA ALA A 404 30.13 -11.03 6.57
C ALA A 404 29.77 -10.16 7.79
N ARG A 405 29.47 -8.87 7.56
CA ARG A 405 29.02 -7.89 8.55
C ARG A 405 27.52 -7.68 8.52
N ALA A 406 26.76 -8.70 8.11
CA ALA A 406 25.30 -8.65 8.04
C ALA A 406 24.70 -8.13 9.36
N PRO A 407 23.82 -7.13 9.31
CA PRO A 407 23.23 -6.54 10.52
C PRO A 407 22.12 -7.39 11.15
N PHE A 408 21.54 -8.33 10.38
CA PHE A 408 20.41 -9.14 10.81
C PHE A 408 20.68 -10.64 10.65
N THR A 409 19.81 -11.43 11.26
CA THR A 409 19.69 -12.87 11.00
C THR A 409 18.23 -13.27 10.80
N ILE A 410 18.01 -14.23 9.90
CA ILE A 410 16.75 -14.94 9.69
C ILE A 410 17.02 -16.41 9.93
N ASP A 411 16.32 -17.05 10.86
CA ASP A 411 16.51 -18.47 11.22
C ASP A 411 17.97 -18.84 11.55
N GLY A 412 18.72 -17.85 12.10
CA GLY A 412 20.14 -18.00 12.43
C GLY A 412 21.12 -17.65 11.29
N GLU A 413 20.65 -17.58 10.05
CA GLU A 413 21.47 -17.24 8.90
C GLU A 413 21.64 -15.71 8.75
N PRO A 414 22.83 -15.22 8.37
CA PRO A 414 23.08 -13.80 8.16
C PRO A 414 22.22 -13.20 7.06
N GLU A 415 21.70 -11.98 7.30
CA GLU A 415 20.92 -11.22 6.32
C GLU A 415 21.39 -9.77 6.24
N GLY A 416 21.56 -9.26 5.00
CA GLY A 416 22.02 -7.90 4.70
C GLY A 416 23.53 -7.77 4.63
N ALA A 417 24.00 -6.53 4.60
CA ALA A 417 25.42 -6.16 4.59
C ALA A 417 25.66 -4.83 5.30
N ALA A 418 26.88 -4.65 5.83
CA ALA A 418 27.33 -3.38 6.39
C ALA A 418 28.73 -3.04 5.91
N SER A 419 28.99 -1.73 5.64
CA SER A 419 30.33 -1.24 5.36
C SER A 419 31.26 -1.41 6.56
N ALA A 420 32.57 -1.42 6.32
CA ALA A 420 33.56 -1.62 7.37
C ALA A 420 33.51 -0.55 8.48
N ASP A 421 33.12 0.67 8.16
CA ASP A 421 32.93 1.79 9.08
C ASP A 421 31.55 1.85 9.74
N GLY A 422 30.62 0.96 9.33
CA GLY A 422 29.24 0.89 9.85
C GLY A 422 28.35 2.06 9.43
N LEU A 423 28.78 2.89 8.48
CA LEU A 423 27.98 4.02 8.01
C LEU A 423 26.94 3.62 6.96
N VAL A 424 27.17 2.54 6.22
CA VAL A 424 26.24 2.06 5.20
C VAL A 424 25.70 0.70 5.61
N LEU A 425 24.38 0.60 5.63
CA LEU A 425 23.64 -0.65 5.89
C LEU A 425 22.75 -0.97 4.72
N GLY A 426 22.66 -2.24 4.34
CA GLY A 426 21.73 -2.74 3.32
C GLY A 426 21.03 -4.01 3.80
N THR A 427 19.74 -4.17 3.47
CA THR A 427 18.93 -5.33 3.86
C THR A 427 17.79 -5.57 2.89
N TYR A 428 17.36 -6.83 2.77
CA TYR A 428 16.12 -7.21 2.07
C TYR A 428 14.90 -7.22 3.00
N LEU A 429 15.11 -7.04 4.30
CA LEU A 429 14.01 -7.00 5.26
C LEU A 429 13.20 -5.73 5.11
N HIS A 430 11.90 -5.90 5.02
CA HIS A 430 10.88 -4.86 5.12
C HIS A 430 10.17 -4.94 6.49
N GLY A 431 9.59 -3.81 6.93
CA GLY A 431 8.87 -3.74 8.20
C GLY A 431 9.77 -3.56 9.43
N LEU A 432 11.06 -3.28 9.27
CA LEU A 432 12.04 -3.14 10.35
C LEU A 432 11.58 -2.24 11.48
N PHE A 433 11.07 -1.07 11.13
CA PHE A 433 10.74 0.00 12.07
C PHE A 433 9.38 -0.20 12.75
N SER A 434 8.60 -1.19 12.34
CA SER A 434 7.36 -1.58 13.06
C SER A 434 7.68 -2.20 14.42
N ALA A 435 8.86 -2.82 14.56
CA ALA A 435 9.36 -3.33 15.84
C ALA A 435 9.82 -2.16 16.73
N ASP A 436 8.99 -1.75 17.71
CA ASP A 436 9.24 -0.60 18.58
C ASP A 436 10.60 -0.62 19.27
N GLY A 437 11.03 -1.79 19.75
CA GLY A 437 12.33 -1.97 20.41
C GLY A 437 13.49 -1.69 19.46
N PHE A 438 13.46 -2.26 18.26
CA PHE A 438 14.47 -2.02 17.23
C PHE A 438 14.45 -0.56 16.76
N ARG A 439 13.28 0.00 16.45
CA ARG A 439 13.16 1.41 16.01
C ARG A 439 13.81 2.35 17.01
N ARG A 440 13.50 2.21 18.31
CA ARG A 440 14.13 3.03 19.36
C ARG A 440 15.65 2.84 19.46
N ALA A 441 16.11 1.60 19.41
CA ALA A 441 17.54 1.31 19.45
C ALA A 441 18.27 1.91 18.26
N PHE A 442 17.72 1.77 17.06
CA PHE A 442 18.27 2.30 15.81
C PHE A 442 18.34 3.83 15.81
N LEU A 443 17.26 4.51 16.19
CA LEU A 443 17.19 5.98 16.25
C LEU A 443 18.15 6.53 17.32
N ASN A 444 18.27 5.89 18.49
CA ASN A 444 19.26 6.26 19.51
C ASN A 444 20.70 6.00 19.05
N GLY A 445 20.92 5.04 18.15
CA GLY A 445 22.22 4.81 17.51
C GLY A 445 22.61 5.90 16.50
N LEU A 446 21.64 6.65 15.94
CA LEU A 446 21.90 7.83 15.10
C LEU A 446 22.28 9.04 15.96
N ARG A 447 21.53 9.26 17.05
CA ARG A 447 21.76 10.35 17.99
C ARG A 447 21.32 9.90 19.40
N PRO A 448 22.24 9.79 20.37
CA PRO A 448 21.91 9.39 21.74
C PRO A 448 20.78 10.23 22.33
N GLY A 449 19.76 9.57 22.88
CA GLY A 449 18.60 10.22 23.49
C GLY A 449 17.56 10.77 22.50
N ALA A 450 17.73 10.57 21.20
CA ALA A 450 16.79 11.08 20.20
C ALA A 450 15.42 10.36 20.24
N ALA A 451 15.38 9.06 20.50
CA ALA A 451 14.14 8.30 20.62
C ALA A 451 13.62 8.35 22.05
N GLY A 452 13.06 9.49 22.45
CA GLY A 452 12.42 9.70 23.75
C GLY A 452 10.93 9.40 23.79
N GLY A 453 10.31 9.02 22.67
CA GLY A 453 8.87 8.78 22.55
C GLY A 453 8.47 7.36 22.95
N ASP A 454 7.24 7.24 23.48
CA ASP A 454 6.59 5.95 23.82
C ASP A 454 5.72 5.42 22.66
N LEU A 455 6.04 5.76 21.40
CA LEU A 455 5.28 5.27 20.26
C LEU A 455 5.28 3.74 20.25
N ARG A 456 4.09 3.17 20.34
CA ARG A 456 3.79 1.77 20.11
C ARG A 456 3.04 1.68 18.79
N TYR A 457 3.80 1.44 17.71
CA TYR A 457 3.29 1.58 16.34
C TYR A 457 2.03 0.73 16.09
N ASP A 458 2.10 -0.55 16.43
CA ASP A 458 0.95 -1.44 16.23
C ASP A 458 -0.28 -1.02 17.05
N ALA A 459 -0.07 -0.62 18.29
CA ALA A 459 -1.17 -0.15 19.15
C ALA A 459 -1.79 1.15 18.63
N GLU A 460 -0.97 2.06 18.06
CA GLU A 460 -1.49 3.30 17.46
C GLU A 460 -2.31 3.00 16.19
N ILE A 461 -1.89 2.08 15.34
CA ILE A 461 -2.67 1.65 14.16
C ILE A 461 -4.01 1.04 14.60
N GLU A 462 -4.01 0.16 15.62
CA GLU A 462 -5.26 -0.41 16.16
C GLU A 462 -6.20 0.66 16.68
N ARG A 463 -5.67 1.63 17.45
CA ARG A 463 -6.45 2.76 17.97
C ARG A 463 -7.09 3.58 16.86
N ILE A 464 -6.32 3.86 15.78
CA ILE A 464 -6.81 4.65 14.65
C ILE A 464 -7.90 3.88 13.88
N LEU A 465 -7.74 2.58 13.69
CA LEU A 465 -8.76 1.74 13.06
C LEU A 465 -10.05 1.70 13.89
N ASP A 466 -9.95 1.63 15.22
CA ASP A 466 -11.12 1.71 16.10
C ASP A 466 -11.79 3.08 16.05
N ALA A 467 -11.01 4.17 16.01
CA ALA A 467 -11.52 5.52 15.83
C ALA A 467 -12.21 5.70 14.47
N LEU A 468 -11.64 5.14 13.39
CA LEU A 468 -12.24 5.15 12.05
C LEU A 468 -13.57 4.40 12.03
N ALA A 469 -13.66 3.25 12.67
CA ALA A 469 -14.92 2.49 12.77
C ALA A 469 -16.01 3.30 13.48
N GLY A 470 -15.70 3.92 14.64
CA GLY A 470 -16.63 4.82 15.33
C GLY A 470 -17.03 6.02 14.48
N HIS A 471 -16.06 6.64 13.80
CA HIS A 471 -16.33 7.74 12.89
C HIS A 471 -17.34 7.37 11.79
N LEU A 472 -17.22 6.17 11.17
CA LEU A 472 -18.18 5.73 10.16
C LEU A 472 -19.54 5.36 10.79
N GLU A 473 -19.56 4.79 11.98
CA GLU A 473 -20.78 4.45 12.73
C GLU A 473 -21.62 5.69 13.07
N ASP A 474 -20.94 6.78 13.45
CA ASP A 474 -21.61 8.05 13.83
C ASP A 474 -22.18 8.82 12.62
N HIS A 475 -21.70 8.58 11.41
CA HIS A 475 -21.99 9.44 10.24
C HIS A 475 -22.63 8.73 9.05
N LEU A 476 -22.65 7.39 9.04
CA LEU A 476 -23.25 6.61 7.94
C LEU A 476 -24.37 5.71 8.50
N ASP A 477 -25.37 5.44 7.66
CA ASP A 477 -26.37 4.41 7.95
C ASP A 477 -25.74 3.01 7.74
N THR A 478 -24.91 2.61 8.69
CA THR A 478 -24.21 1.32 8.66
C THR A 478 -25.15 0.14 8.80
N GLY A 479 -26.31 0.34 9.44
CA GLY A 479 -27.40 -0.63 9.51
C GLY A 479 -27.98 -0.91 8.11
N ARG A 480 -28.23 0.14 7.33
CA ARG A 480 -28.71 0.00 5.93
C ARG A 480 -27.64 -0.60 5.03
N ILE A 481 -26.36 -0.25 5.21
CA ILE A 481 -25.25 -0.88 4.49
C ILE A 481 -25.25 -2.41 4.72
N LEU A 482 -25.39 -2.85 5.97
CA LEU A 482 -25.46 -4.26 6.30
C LEU A 482 -26.74 -4.94 5.75
N ALA A 483 -27.88 -4.23 5.78
CA ALA A 483 -29.12 -4.72 5.18
C ALA A 483 -28.98 -4.93 3.66
N ILE A 484 -28.38 -3.99 2.93
CA ILE A 484 -28.07 -4.11 1.50
C ILE A 484 -27.20 -5.35 1.23
N ALA A 485 -26.18 -5.61 2.06
CA ALA A 485 -25.34 -6.79 1.93
C ALA A 485 -26.13 -8.10 2.10
N ARG A 486 -27.12 -8.13 3.02
CA ARG A 486 -27.96 -9.30 3.34
C ARG A 486 -29.08 -9.52 2.34
N GLU A 487 -29.68 -8.46 1.85
CA GLU A 487 -30.74 -8.51 0.82
C GLU A 487 -30.19 -9.05 -0.50
N GLY A 488 -28.91 -8.74 -0.82
CA GLY A 488 -28.28 -9.12 -2.07
C GLY A 488 -28.93 -8.42 -3.28
N LEU A 489 -29.03 -9.14 -4.41
CA LEU A 489 -29.61 -8.68 -5.69
C LEU A 489 -30.77 -9.56 -6.08
#